data_1796b62c4ff7eb29a8e45879f25aa498
#
_entry.id   1796b62c4ff7eb29a8e45879f25aa498
#
_cell.length_a   1.000
_cell.length_b   1.000
_cell.length_c   1.000
_cell.angle_alpha   90.00
_cell.angle_beta   90.00
_cell.angle_gamma   90.00
#
_symmetry.space_group_name_H-M   'P 1'
#
loop_
_entity.id
_entity.type
_entity.pdbx_description
1 polymer ?
#
loop_
_entity_poly.entity_id
_entity_poly.type
_entity_poly.pdbx_seq_one_letter_code
_entity_poly.pdbx_strand_id
1 'polypeptide(L)'
;MKVLKNIISQLHTFVLWLLVSAFFWGWIFTFVTDTSPENKATVYCHVPEIQDVALAVELERQMPEGLQMIKVHSFDYVMFDMESMELGDIFIIPASEIETYAEWFFPVGEEQGVKIYDAATGEGIATSYIKYTDEDFYLFLGAGSVHLEDGKALEVAMTFLGLP
;
A
#
# COMPACT_ATOMS: atom_id res chain seq x y z
N MET A 1 7.13 39.11 -41.42
CA MET A 1 7.97 38.83 -40.24
C MET A 1 7.31 39.17 -38.89
N LYS A 2 6.56 40.27 -38.71
CA LYS A 2 5.90 40.62 -37.44
C LYS A 2 4.81 39.61 -37.01
N VAL A 3 3.99 39.10 -37.95
CA VAL A 3 2.90 38.14 -37.68
C VAL A 3 3.47 36.82 -37.14
N LEU A 4 4.54 36.31 -37.72
CA LEU A 4 5.17 35.06 -37.31
C LEU A 4 5.76 35.16 -35.88
N LYS A 5 6.38 36.29 -35.52
CA LYS A 5 6.87 36.54 -34.17
C LYS A 5 5.75 36.59 -33.13
N ASN A 6 4.60 37.19 -33.47
CA ASN A 6 3.43 37.20 -32.59
C ASN A 6 2.84 35.79 -32.38
N ILE A 7 2.77 34.97 -33.43
CA ILE A 7 2.28 33.60 -33.36
C ILE A 7 3.21 32.75 -32.44
N ILE A 8 4.54 32.88 -32.61
CA ILE A 8 5.51 32.14 -31.78
C ILE A 8 5.45 32.59 -30.34
N SER A 9 5.27 33.88 -30.05
CA SER A 9 5.12 34.40 -28.68
C SER A 9 3.84 33.91 -28.02
N GLN A 10 2.72 33.84 -28.75
CA GLN A 10 1.46 33.31 -28.26
C GLN A 10 1.52 31.80 -28.06
N LEU A 11 2.26 31.09 -28.92
CA LEU A 11 2.46 29.64 -28.80
C LEU A 11 3.14 29.27 -27.47
N HIS A 12 4.18 30.02 -27.06
CA HIS A 12 4.85 29.79 -25.77
C HIS A 12 3.88 29.96 -24.60
N THR A 13 3.07 31.02 -24.61
CA THR A 13 2.07 31.26 -23.57
C THR A 13 1.02 30.17 -23.56
N PHE A 14 0.54 29.71 -24.71
CA PHE A 14 -0.43 28.64 -24.85
C PHE A 14 0.12 27.32 -24.32
N VAL A 15 1.36 26.96 -24.68
CA VAL A 15 2.02 25.74 -24.19
C VAL A 15 2.19 25.78 -22.66
N LEU A 16 2.59 26.94 -22.11
CA LEU A 16 2.70 27.12 -20.66
C LEU A 16 1.35 26.88 -19.95
N TRP A 17 0.29 27.50 -20.45
CA TRP A 17 -1.06 27.32 -19.89
C TRP A 17 -1.58 25.89 -20.03
N LEU A 18 -1.26 25.20 -21.11
CA LEU A 18 -1.61 23.82 -21.32
C LEU A 18 -0.90 22.91 -20.29
N LEU A 19 0.37 23.14 -20.04
CA LEU A 19 1.13 22.41 -19.02
C LEU A 19 0.59 22.67 -17.61
N VAL A 20 0.34 23.94 -17.27
CA VAL A 20 -0.25 24.30 -15.96
C VAL A 20 -1.63 23.66 -15.80
N SER A 21 -2.47 23.71 -16.84
CA SER A 21 -3.80 23.09 -16.82
C SER A 21 -3.70 21.57 -16.67
N ALA A 22 -2.82 20.92 -17.42
CA ALA A 22 -2.64 19.46 -17.33
C ALA A 22 -2.17 19.04 -15.93
N PHE A 23 -1.24 19.79 -15.33
CA PHE A 23 -0.77 19.55 -13.97
C PHE A 23 -1.89 19.76 -12.95
N PHE A 24 -2.66 20.85 -13.06
CA PHE A 24 -3.75 21.17 -12.16
C PHE A 24 -4.91 20.16 -12.26
N TRP A 25 -5.30 19.78 -13.48
CA TRP A 25 -6.33 18.77 -13.69
C TRP A 25 -5.86 17.38 -13.28
N GLY A 26 -4.59 17.03 -13.50
CA GLY A 26 -4.01 15.79 -13.00
C GLY A 26 -4.08 15.71 -11.47
N TRP A 27 -3.72 16.80 -10.79
CA TRP A 27 -3.81 16.88 -9.32
C TRP A 27 -5.25 16.79 -8.80
N ILE A 28 -6.20 17.54 -9.40
CA ILE A 28 -7.63 17.45 -9.06
C ILE A 28 -8.16 16.03 -9.31
N PHE A 29 -7.80 15.44 -10.45
CA PHE A 29 -8.25 14.09 -10.80
C PHE A 29 -7.79 13.08 -9.76
N THR A 30 -6.54 13.14 -9.32
CA THR A 30 -6.01 12.28 -8.26
C THR A 30 -6.83 12.45 -6.96
N PHE A 31 -7.17 13.68 -6.60
CA PHE A 31 -7.93 13.98 -5.38
C PHE A 31 -9.38 13.48 -5.43
N VAL A 32 -10.02 13.58 -6.61
CA VAL A 32 -11.42 13.19 -6.80
C VAL A 32 -11.58 11.67 -7.00
N THR A 33 -10.54 11.01 -7.53
CA THR A 33 -10.58 9.57 -7.82
C THR A 33 -9.93 8.71 -6.74
N ASP A 34 -9.30 9.32 -5.72
CA ASP A 34 -8.77 8.55 -4.60
C ASP A 34 -9.93 8.00 -3.76
N THR A 35 -9.87 6.71 -3.52
CA THR A 35 -10.87 6.02 -2.71
C THR A 35 -10.74 6.45 -1.26
N SER A 36 -11.86 6.78 -0.61
CA SER A 36 -11.88 7.12 0.83
C SER A 36 -11.20 6.01 1.65
N PRO A 37 -10.44 6.35 2.71
CA PRO A 37 -9.83 5.36 3.60
C PRO A 37 -10.81 4.29 4.10
N GLU A 38 -12.07 4.66 4.37
CA GLU A 38 -13.13 3.74 4.81
C GLU A 38 -13.52 2.66 3.77
N ASN A 39 -13.17 2.86 2.49
CA ASN A 39 -13.47 1.96 1.39
C ASN A 39 -12.22 1.29 0.80
N LYS A 40 -11.07 1.50 1.42
CA LYS A 40 -9.77 1.05 0.95
C LYS A 40 -8.99 0.39 2.08
N ALA A 41 -8.55 -0.85 1.90
CA ALA A 41 -7.59 -1.46 2.78
C ALA A 41 -6.16 -1.30 2.23
N THR A 42 -5.19 -1.09 3.12
CA THR A 42 -3.79 -0.86 2.76
C THR A 42 -2.88 -1.86 3.46
N VAL A 43 -2.10 -2.57 2.66
CA VAL A 43 -1.12 -3.56 3.11
C VAL A 43 0.28 -3.03 2.86
N TYR A 44 1.08 -2.91 3.89
CA TYR A 44 2.48 -2.49 3.81
C TYR A 44 3.41 -3.68 3.99
N CYS A 45 4.33 -3.87 3.05
CA CYS A 45 5.25 -5.00 3.03
C CYS A 45 6.69 -4.52 3.11
N HIS A 46 7.36 -4.82 4.23
CA HIS A 46 8.80 -4.60 4.38
C HIS A 46 9.56 -5.84 3.89
N VAL A 47 9.60 -6.00 2.58
CA VAL A 47 10.20 -7.15 1.90
C VAL A 47 11.11 -6.68 0.76
N PRO A 48 12.16 -7.44 0.39
CA PRO A 48 13.12 -7.02 -0.65
C PRO A 48 12.51 -6.91 -2.04
N GLU A 49 11.52 -7.73 -2.35
CA GLU A 49 10.86 -7.72 -3.67
C GLU A 49 9.40 -8.16 -3.53
N ILE A 50 8.50 -7.41 -4.15
CA ILE A 50 7.07 -7.70 -4.13
C ILE A 50 6.44 -7.41 -5.51
N GLN A 51 5.50 -8.26 -5.91
CA GLN A 51 4.60 -8.02 -7.04
C GLN A 51 3.30 -7.39 -6.50
N ASP A 52 3.39 -6.13 -6.08
CA ASP A 52 2.35 -5.38 -5.36
C ASP A 52 1.00 -5.39 -6.09
N VAL A 53 0.98 -5.06 -7.40
CA VAL A 53 -0.25 -5.06 -8.20
C VAL A 53 -0.84 -6.47 -8.31
N ALA A 54 -0.02 -7.51 -8.50
CA ALA A 54 -0.51 -8.87 -8.65
C ALA A 54 -1.08 -9.41 -7.33
N LEU A 55 -0.43 -9.10 -6.22
CA LEU A 55 -0.91 -9.46 -4.88
C LEU A 55 -2.21 -8.71 -4.54
N ALA A 56 -2.30 -7.41 -4.83
CA ALA A 56 -3.52 -6.63 -4.64
C ALA A 56 -4.71 -7.25 -5.40
N VAL A 57 -4.52 -7.58 -6.69
CA VAL A 57 -5.57 -8.22 -7.51
C VAL A 57 -6.00 -9.59 -6.93
N GLU A 58 -5.07 -10.36 -6.37
CA GLU A 58 -5.40 -11.65 -5.75
C GLU A 58 -6.23 -11.46 -4.47
N LEU A 59 -5.85 -10.52 -3.61
CA LEU A 59 -6.59 -10.17 -2.40
C LEU A 59 -7.99 -9.63 -2.72
N GLU A 60 -8.12 -8.81 -3.78
CA GLU A 60 -9.39 -8.24 -4.23
C GLU A 60 -10.40 -9.30 -4.70
N ARG A 61 -9.98 -10.50 -5.09
CA ARG A 61 -10.89 -11.60 -5.45
C ARG A 61 -11.77 -12.09 -4.31
N GLN A 62 -11.31 -11.93 -3.08
CA GLN A 62 -12.02 -12.33 -1.87
C GLN A 62 -12.17 -11.13 -0.91
N MET A 63 -12.36 -9.95 -1.49
CA MET A 63 -12.43 -8.70 -0.73
C MET A 63 -13.67 -8.67 0.16
N PRO A 64 -13.54 -8.19 1.42
CA PRO A 64 -14.66 -8.00 2.33
C PRO A 64 -15.73 -7.04 1.78
N GLU A 65 -16.98 -7.27 2.18
CA GLU A 65 -18.08 -6.37 1.81
C GLU A 65 -17.82 -4.94 2.34
N GLY A 66 -18.05 -3.96 1.48
CA GLY A 66 -17.88 -2.54 1.80
C GLY A 66 -16.48 -1.98 1.49
N LEU A 67 -15.48 -2.81 1.17
CA LEU A 67 -14.25 -2.34 0.54
C LEU A 67 -14.43 -2.23 -0.98
N GLN A 68 -13.71 -1.31 -1.58
CA GLN A 68 -13.69 -1.08 -3.03
C GLN A 68 -12.32 -1.35 -3.64
N MET A 69 -11.28 -1.37 -2.79
CA MET A 69 -9.90 -1.49 -3.25
C MET A 69 -9.01 -2.04 -2.13
N ILE A 70 -8.02 -2.84 -2.52
CA ILE A 70 -6.89 -3.20 -1.65
C ILE A 70 -5.63 -2.66 -2.29
N LYS A 71 -4.89 -1.83 -1.56
CA LYS A 71 -3.57 -1.33 -1.98
C LYS A 71 -2.48 -2.12 -1.27
N VAL A 72 -1.48 -2.52 -2.03
CA VAL A 72 -0.28 -3.16 -1.49
C VAL A 72 0.90 -2.26 -1.81
N HIS A 73 1.71 -1.95 -0.81
CA HIS A 73 2.88 -1.08 -0.94
C HIS A 73 4.12 -1.72 -0.36
N SER A 74 5.26 -1.55 -1.03
CA SER A 74 6.57 -1.79 -0.42
C SER A 74 6.92 -0.64 0.55
N PHE A 75 7.60 -0.94 1.64
CA PHE A 75 8.12 0.06 2.58
C PHE A 75 9.07 1.06 1.90
N ASP A 76 9.87 0.62 0.93
CA ASP A 76 10.79 1.51 0.20
C ASP A 76 10.08 2.64 -0.55
N TYR A 77 8.82 2.41 -0.95
CA TYR A 77 8.02 3.41 -1.66
C TYR A 77 7.45 4.50 -0.71
N VAL A 78 7.33 4.19 0.58
CA VAL A 78 6.58 5.02 1.55
C VAL A 78 7.48 5.85 2.46
N MET A 79 8.81 5.79 2.31
CA MET A 79 9.76 6.59 3.11
C MET A 79 9.49 8.11 3.13
N PHE A 80 8.58 8.59 2.28
CA PHE A 80 8.18 10.01 2.20
C PHE A 80 6.81 10.32 2.80
N ASP A 81 6.06 9.33 3.29
CA ASP A 81 4.70 9.49 3.81
C ASP A 81 4.45 8.59 5.03
N MET A 82 5.17 8.88 6.11
CA MET A 82 5.04 8.12 7.36
C MET A 82 3.65 8.26 8.00
N GLU A 83 2.97 9.40 7.84
CA GLU A 83 1.61 9.59 8.36
C GLU A 83 0.61 8.61 7.72
N SER A 84 0.76 8.35 6.43
CA SER A 84 -0.08 7.35 5.74
C SER A 84 0.22 5.92 6.17
N MET A 85 1.48 5.63 6.56
CA MET A 85 1.85 4.29 7.05
C MET A 85 1.22 3.98 8.40
N GLU A 86 1.16 4.96 9.32
CA GLU A 86 0.54 4.76 10.64
C GLU A 86 -0.94 4.36 10.54
N LEU A 87 -1.61 4.70 9.43
CA LEU A 87 -3.00 4.35 9.15
C LEU A 87 -3.14 3.04 8.35
N GLY A 88 -2.05 2.32 8.12
CA GLY A 88 -2.07 1.04 7.43
C GLY A 88 -2.91 -0.01 8.15
N ASP A 89 -3.55 -0.89 7.38
CA ASP A 89 -4.42 -1.93 7.95
C ASP A 89 -3.63 -3.20 8.28
N ILE A 90 -2.65 -3.53 7.43
CA ILE A 90 -1.84 -4.75 7.57
C ILE A 90 -0.38 -4.41 7.31
N PHE A 91 0.49 -4.97 8.13
CA PHE A 91 1.93 -4.87 8.00
C PHE A 91 2.58 -6.24 7.88
N ILE A 92 3.49 -6.38 6.92
CA ILE A 92 4.36 -7.56 6.77
C ILE A 92 5.78 -7.11 7.07
N ILE A 93 6.34 -7.60 8.18
CA ILE A 93 7.58 -7.10 8.76
C ILE A 93 8.55 -8.27 9.03
N PRO A 94 9.87 -8.11 8.72
CA PRO A 94 10.88 -9.05 9.12
C PRO A 94 11.08 -9.07 10.64
N ALA A 95 11.49 -10.21 11.18
CA ALA A 95 11.67 -10.40 12.62
C ALA A 95 12.62 -9.36 13.26
N SER A 96 13.66 -8.96 12.53
CA SER A 96 14.66 -7.98 12.97
C SER A 96 14.11 -6.56 13.19
N GLU A 97 12.99 -6.23 12.56
CA GLU A 97 12.42 -4.88 12.53
C GLU A 97 11.16 -4.72 13.41
N ILE A 98 10.67 -5.81 14.01
CA ILE A 98 9.43 -5.80 14.79
C ILE A 98 9.47 -4.77 15.92
N GLU A 99 10.60 -4.69 16.66
CA GLU A 99 10.74 -3.75 17.77
C GLU A 99 10.75 -2.29 17.29
N THR A 100 11.26 -2.03 16.08
CA THR A 100 11.34 -0.69 15.49
C THR A 100 9.95 -0.11 15.20
N TYR A 101 9.02 -0.97 14.77
CA TYR A 101 7.68 -0.57 14.35
C TYR A 101 6.57 -1.01 15.32
N ALA A 102 6.92 -1.47 16.51
CA ALA A 102 5.98 -2.08 17.47
C ALA A 102 4.80 -1.18 17.84
N GLU A 103 4.98 0.15 17.85
CA GLU A 103 3.92 1.13 18.16
C GLU A 103 2.83 1.22 17.06
N TRP A 104 3.12 0.74 15.84
CA TRP A 104 2.16 0.75 14.73
C TRP A 104 1.28 -0.49 14.69
N PHE A 105 1.59 -1.49 15.52
CA PHE A 105 0.91 -2.77 15.47
C PHE A 105 -0.16 -2.90 16.56
N PHE A 106 -1.30 -3.41 16.15
CA PHE A 106 -2.29 -3.88 17.10
C PHE A 106 -1.91 -5.29 17.55
N PRO A 107 -1.82 -5.56 18.86
CA PRO A 107 -1.49 -6.88 19.37
C PRO A 107 -2.61 -7.87 19.02
N VAL A 108 -2.28 -8.90 18.27
CA VAL A 108 -3.17 -10.01 17.94
C VAL A 108 -2.93 -11.14 18.92
N GLY A 109 -3.70 -11.14 20.05
CA GLY A 109 -3.57 -12.13 21.11
C GLY A 109 -2.31 -11.97 21.97
N GLU A 110 -1.83 -13.06 22.58
CA GLU A 110 -0.60 -13.09 23.39
C GLU A 110 0.67 -13.17 22.52
N GLU A 111 0.55 -13.48 21.22
CA GLU A 111 1.62 -13.55 20.26
C GLU A 111 1.68 -12.25 19.44
N GLN A 112 2.89 -11.71 19.26
CA GLN A 112 3.15 -10.47 18.54
C GLN A 112 3.13 -10.71 17.01
N GLY A 113 1.95 -10.96 16.45
CA GLY A 113 1.76 -11.17 15.02
C GLY A 113 1.71 -12.64 14.60
N VAL A 114 1.32 -12.88 13.34
CA VAL A 114 1.22 -14.22 12.75
C VAL A 114 2.44 -14.45 11.85
N LYS A 115 3.22 -15.50 12.14
CA LYS A 115 4.34 -15.89 11.27
C LYS A 115 3.81 -16.32 9.89
N ILE A 116 4.26 -15.65 8.84
CA ILE A 116 3.87 -15.91 7.45
C ILE A 116 4.98 -16.52 6.61
N TYR A 117 6.22 -16.45 7.08
CA TYR A 117 7.37 -17.10 6.46
C TYR A 117 8.34 -17.59 7.52
N ASP A 118 8.85 -18.81 7.35
CA ASP A 118 9.83 -19.45 8.23
C ASP A 118 11.15 -19.65 7.47
N ALA A 119 12.17 -18.92 7.88
CA ALA A 119 13.49 -18.97 7.25
C ALA A 119 14.17 -20.35 7.39
N ALA A 120 13.85 -21.10 8.46
CA ALA A 120 14.47 -22.40 8.70
C ALA A 120 13.97 -23.47 7.74
N THR A 121 12.71 -23.39 7.32
CA THR A 121 12.09 -24.34 6.38
C THR A 121 12.03 -23.81 4.95
N GLY A 122 12.10 -22.49 4.77
CA GLY A 122 11.86 -21.80 3.51
C GLY A 122 10.39 -21.83 3.07
N GLU A 123 9.47 -22.23 3.96
CA GLU A 123 8.04 -22.25 3.70
C GLU A 123 7.41 -20.91 4.06
N GLY A 124 6.50 -20.43 3.21
CA GLY A 124 5.85 -19.14 3.43
C GLY A 124 4.57 -18.96 2.62
N ILE A 125 3.81 -17.94 3.02
CA ILE A 125 2.57 -17.53 2.39
C ILE A 125 2.87 -16.54 1.27
N ALA A 126 2.07 -16.59 0.20
CA ALA A 126 2.16 -15.67 -0.94
C ALA A 126 3.56 -15.64 -1.64
N THR A 127 4.32 -16.74 -1.58
CA THR A 127 5.68 -16.83 -2.16
C THR A 127 5.73 -16.61 -3.67
N SER A 128 4.59 -16.70 -4.36
CA SER A 128 4.47 -16.34 -5.78
C SER A 128 4.48 -14.82 -6.01
N TYR A 129 4.20 -14.04 -4.98
CA TYR A 129 4.06 -12.58 -5.04
C TYR A 129 5.12 -11.86 -4.22
N ILE A 130 5.62 -12.50 -3.15
CA ILE A 130 6.56 -11.94 -2.18
C ILE A 130 7.83 -12.77 -2.18
N LYS A 131 8.98 -12.09 -2.24
CA LYS A 131 10.28 -12.70 -2.05
C LYS A 131 10.80 -12.31 -0.67
N TYR A 132 10.94 -13.32 0.18
CA TYR A 132 11.46 -13.17 1.53
C TYR A 132 12.98 -13.23 1.57
N THR A 133 13.54 -12.78 2.68
CA THR A 133 14.98 -12.93 3.01
C THR A 133 15.23 -14.20 3.83
N ASP A 134 16.47 -14.36 4.34
CA ASP A 134 16.86 -15.48 5.19
C ASP A 134 16.47 -15.29 6.68
N GLU A 135 15.33 -14.57 6.91
CA GLU A 135 14.77 -14.35 8.25
C GLU A 135 13.26 -14.58 8.25
N ASP A 136 12.70 -14.76 9.45
CA ASP A 136 11.28 -14.95 9.65
C ASP A 136 10.50 -13.67 9.35
N PHE A 137 9.30 -13.79 8.76
CA PHE A 137 8.40 -12.67 8.52
C PHE A 137 7.07 -12.88 9.22
N TYR A 138 6.52 -11.77 9.70
CA TYR A 138 5.29 -11.75 10.46
C TYR A 138 4.29 -10.76 9.86
N LEU A 139 3.02 -11.11 9.97
CA LEU A 139 1.88 -10.25 9.64
C LEU A 139 1.31 -9.67 10.92
N PHE A 140 1.07 -8.35 10.90
CA PHE A 140 0.43 -7.60 11.97
C PHE A 140 -0.75 -6.81 11.43
N LEU A 141 -1.75 -6.58 12.29
CA LEU A 141 -2.78 -5.57 12.05
C LEU A 141 -2.26 -4.20 12.50
N GLY A 142 -2.62 -3.14 11.77
CA GLY A 142 -2.20 -1.78 12.11
C GLY A 142 -3.02 -1.20 13.27
N ALA A 143 -2.34 -0.63 14.27
CA ALA A 143 -3.01 0.00 15.42
C ALA A 143 -3.81 1.26 15.03
N GLY A 144 -3.41 1.96 13.96
CA GLY A 144 -4.10 3.13 13.43
C GLY A 144 -5.13 2.83 12.34
N SER A 145 -5.37 1.54 12.02
CA SER A 145 -6.30 1.14 10.98
C SER A 145 -7.73 1.59 11.29
N VAL A 146 -8.36 2.22 10.31
CA VAL A 146 -9.80 2.58 10.37
C VAL A 146 -10.71 1.36 10.32
N HIS A 147 -10.16 0.19 9.94
CA HIS A 147 -10.86 -1.07 9.75
C HIS A 147 -10.69 -2.06 10.92
N LEU A 148 -10.11 -1.64 12.04
CA LEU A 148 -10.00 -2.48 13.23
C LEU A 148 -11.36 -2.75 13.86
N GLU A 149 -12.17 -1.70 14.07
CA GLU A 149 -13.46 -1.80 14.77
C GLU A 149 -14.52 -2.54 13.95
N ASP A 150 -14.51 -2.41 12.62
CA ASP A 150 -15.46 -3.08 11.74
C ASP A 150 -15.01 -4.48 11.31
N GLY A 151 -13.79 -4.89 11.68
CA GLY A 151 -13.24 -6.22 11.44
C GLY A 151 -12.71 -6.46 10.03
N LYS A 152 -12.79 -5.50 9.11
CA LYS A 152 -12.36 -5.69 7.72
C LYS A 152 -10.84 -5.90 7.60
N ALA A 153 -10.03 -5.22 8.44
CA ALA A 153 -8.58 -5.46 8.47
C ALA A 153 -8.27 -6.94 8.76
N LEU A 154 -8.99 -7.53 9.72
CA LEU A 154 -8.85 -8.95 10.05
C LEU A 154 -9.30 -9.85 8.89
N GLU A 155 -10.40 -9.53 8.21
CA GLU A 155 -10.88 -10.31 7.06
C GLU A 155 -9.87 -10.29 5.90
N VAL A 156 -9.26 -9.13 5.61
CA VAL A 156 -8.18 -9.03 4.60
C VAL A 156 -6.96 -9.83 5.04
N ALA A 157 -6.59 -9.78 6.33
CA ALA A 157 -5.49 -10.58 6.86
C ALA A 157 -5.77 -12.09 6.72
N MET A 158 -6.99 -12.54 7.02
CA MET A 158 -7.40 -13.94 6.85
C MET A 158 -7.37 -14.36 5.38
N THR A 159 -7.78 -13.48 4.47
CA THR A 159 -7.68 -13.72 3.02
C THR A 159 -6.21 -13.89 2.62
N PHE A 160 -5.33 -13.01 3.09
CA PHE A 160 -3.89 -13.13 2.84
C PHE A 160 -3.31 -14.44 3.35
N LEU A 161 -3.65 -14.84 4.58
CA LEU A 161 -3.20 -16.09 5.20
C LEU A 161 -3.69 -17.34 4.47
N GLY A 162 -4.78 -17.25 3.70
CA GLY A 162 -5.31 -18.33 2.86
C GLY A 162 -4.67 -18.42 1.47
N LEU A 163 -3.77 -17.52 1.10
CA LEU A 163 -3.09 -17.57 -0.21
C LEU A 163 -2.07 -18.73 -0.25
N PRO A 164 -2.06 -19.51 -1.36
CA PRO A 164 -1.11 -20.59 -1.55
C PRO A 164 0.33 -20.08 -1.80
#